data_47c6fa2b19ff963b160a61cf8c001ecb
#
_entry.id   47c6fa2b19ff963b160a61cf8c001ecb
#
_cell.length_a   1.000
_cell.length_b   1.000
_cell.length_c   1.000
_cell.angle_alpha   90.00
_cell.angle_beta   90.00
_cell.angle_gamma   90.00
#
_symmetry.space_group_name_H-M   'P 1'
#
loop_
_entity.id
_entity.type
_entity.pdbx_description
1 polymer ?
#
loop_
_entity_poly.entity_id
_entity_poly.type
_entity_poly.pdbx_seq_one_letter_code
_entity_poly.pdbx_strand_id
1 'polypeptide(L)' 'MKRFKVIANSTIMDAEVNVRYEDEAHEMFEKFRNSGTYHRVCVMDNETGELYRTYDISPQAGGVMIQEWYTLG' A
#
# COMPACT_ATOMS: atom_id res chain seq x y z
N MET A 1 -9.46 -14.62 -9.21
CA MET A 1 -8.17 -14.22 -8.65
C MET A 1 -8.22 -12.72 -8.33
N LYS A 2 -7.69 -12.34 -7.19
CA LYS A 2 -7.70 -10.94 -6.79
C LYS A 2 -6.48 -10.22 -7.36
N ARG A 3 -6.75 -9.08 -8.00
CA ARG A 3 -5.74 -8.37 -8.77
C ARG A 3 -4.80 -7.52 -7.93
N PHE A 4 -5.28 -6.94 -6.87
CA PHE A 4 -4.49 -6.00 -6.09
C PHE A 4 -4.19 -6.53 -4.71
N LYS A 5 -2.99 -6.23 -4.24
CA LYS A 5 -2.55 -6.57 -2.90
C LYS A 5 -2.20 -5.28 -2.16
N VAL A 6 -2.80 -5.07 -1.01
CA VAL A 6 -2.48 -3.94 -0.14
C VAL A 6 -1.67 -4.48 1.03
N ILE A 7 -0.47 -3.97 1.20
CA ILE A 7 0.46 -4.43 2.24
C ILE A 7 0.74 -3.27 3.18
N ALA A 8 0.62 -3.51 4.47
CA ALA A 8 0.93 -2.53 5.49
C ALA A 8 1.93 -3.13 6.47
N ASN A 9 2.98 -2.39 6.77
CA ASN A 9 4.07 -2.86 7.63
C ASN A 9 4.23 -1.95 8.84
N SER A 10 4.48 -2.57 10.00
CA SER A 10 4.85 -1.86 11.21
C SER A 10 6.02 -2.61 11.87
N THR A 11 6.52 -2.06 12.99
CA THR A 11 7.61 -2.70 13.72
C THR A 11 7.16 -3.95 14.45
N ILE A 12 5.86 -4.12 14.65
CA ILE A 12 5.32 -5.22 15.47
C ILE A 12 4.43 -6.17 14.69
N MET A 13 3.92 -5.75 13.54
CA MET A 13 3.01 -6.59 12.75
C MET A 13 2.93 -6.12 11.30
N ASP A 14 2.58 -7.04 10.45
CA ASP A 14 2.29 -6.77 9.04
C ASP A 14 0.86 -7.17 8.73
N ALA A 15 0.25 -6.46 7.79
CA ALA A 15 -1.08 -6.77 7.30
C ALA A 15 -1.05 -6.86 5.78
N GLU A 16 -1.86 -7.75 5.24
CA GLU A 16 -1.97 -7.94 3.80
C GLU A 16 -3.42 -8.23 3.45
N VAL A 17 -3.94 -7.52 2.46
CA VAL A 17 -5.29 -7.71 1.99
C VAL A 17 -5.27 -7.80 0.48
N ASN A 18 -5.97 -8.79 -0.07
CA ASN A 18 -6.11 -8.94 -1.51
C ASN A 18 -7.51 -8.53 -1.92
N VAL A 19 -7.60 -7.67 -2.93
CA VAL A 19 -8.87 -7.16 -3.42
C VAL A 19 -8.91 -7.25 -4.94
N ARG A 20 -10.12 -7.20 -5.51
CA ARG A 20 -10.31 -7.36 -6.96
C ARG A 20 -10.24 -6.06 -7.71
N TYR A 21 -10.71 -4.97 -7.11
CA TYR A 21 -10.93 -3.72 -7.81
C TYR A 21 -10.00 -2.65 -7.29
N GLU A 22 -9.62 -1.75 -8.19
CA GLU A 22 -8.70 -0.67 -7.88
C GLU A 22 -9.23 0.26 -6.78
N ASP A 23 -10.51 0.61 -6.84
CA ASP A 23 -11.10 1.47 -5.82
C ASP A 23 -11.12 0.81 -4.44
N GLU A 24 -11.31 -0.49 -4.38
CA GLU A 24 -11.17 -1.22 -3.11
C GLU A 24 -9.75 -1.15 -2.58
N ALA A 25 -8.76 -1.25 -3.47
CA ALA A 25 -7.36 -1.17 -3.08
C ALA A 25 -7.03 0.20 -2.52
N HIS A 26 -7.50 1.27 -3.16
CA HIS A 26 -7.31 2.63 -2.67
C HIS A 26 -7.99 2.86 -1.33
N GLU A 27 -9.18 2.31 -1.16
CA GLU A 27 -9.91 2.40 0.10
C GLU A 27 -9.15 1.73 1.24
N MET A 28 -8.62 0.54 1.01
CA MET A 28 -7.82 -0.17 2.01
C MET A 28 -6.51 0.55 2.29
N PHE A 29 -5.88 1.09 1.26
CA PHE A 29 -4.67 1.90 1.41
C PHE A 29 -4.92 3.07 2.36
N GLU A 30 -5.97 3.83 2.13
CA GLU A 30 -6.31 4.98 2.97
C GLU A 30 -6.65 4.55 4.40
N LYS A 31 -7.33 3.44 4.56
CA LYS A 31 -7.66 2.91 5.86
C LYS A 31 -6.41 2.57 6.67
N PHE A 32 -5.45 1.87 6.07
CA PHE A 32 -4.21 1.55 6.75
C PHE A 32 -3.36 2.79 7.02
N ARG A 33 -3.28 3.68 6.05
CA ARG A 33 -2.53 4.93 6.20
C ARG A 33 -3.07 5.77 7.35
N ASN A 34 -4.39 5.91 7.42
CA ASN A 34 -5.03 6.77 8.41
C ASN A 34 -5.08 6.16 9.81
N SER A 35 -4.82 4.85 9.93
CA SER A 35 -4.83 4.18 11.23
C SER A 35 -3.70 4.65 12.14
N GLY A 36 -2.61 5.15 11.58
CA GLY A 36 -1.45 5.58 12.33
C GLY A 36 -0.59 4.46 12.89
N THR A 37 -0.97 3.21 12.65
CA THR A 37 -0.26 2.03 13.16
C THR A 37 0.93 1.65 12.29
N TYR A 38 0.79 1.83 10.99
CA TYR A 38 1.78 1.34 10.04
C TYR A 38 2.68 2.45 9.53
N HIS A 39 3.98 2.16 9.45
CA HIS A 39 4.93 3.12 8.90
C HIS A 39 5.08 2.99 7.38
N ARG A 40 4.58 1.90 6.81
CA ARG A 40 4.64 1.68 5.37
C ARG A 40 3.36 1.02 4.90
N VAL A 41 2.80 1.55 3.82
CA VAL A 41 1.63 0.96 3.17
C VAL A 41 1.87 1.01 1.66
N CYS A 42 1.63 -0.07 0.96
CA CYS A 42 1.75 -0.07 -0.50
C CYS A 42 0.65 -0.89 -1.14
N VAL A 43 0.39 -0.57 -2.39
CA VAL A 43 -0.54 -1.31 -3.24
C VAL A 43 0.25 -1.89 -4.40
N MET A 44 0.11 -3.18 -4.62
CA MET A 44 0.79 -3.89 -5.69
C MET A 44 -0.25 -4.50 -6.63
N ASP A 45 0.04 -4.44 -7.92
CA ASP A 45 -0.74 -5.16 -8.92
C ASP A 45 -0.18 -6.57 -9.04
N ASN A 46 -0.99 -7.56 -8.68
CA ASN A 46 -0.57 -8.97 -8.70
C ASN A 46 -0.36 -9.51 -10.11
N GLU A 47 -0.93 -8.88 -11.12
CA GLU A 47 -0.74 -9.32 -12.49
C GLU A 47 0.60 -8.90 -13.06
N THR A 48 1.02 -7.69 -12.75
CA THR A 48 2.26 -7.13 -13.31
C THR A 48 3.40 -7.14 -12.32
N GLY A 49 3.11 -7.22 -11.03
CA GLY A 49 4.12 -7.12 -9.98
C GLY A 49 4.55 -5.68 -9.70
N GLU A 50 3.91 -4.71 -10.32
CA GLU A 50 4.26 -3.30 -10.13
C GLU A 50 3.59 -2.71 -8.91
N LEU A 51 4.32 -1.79 -8.26
CA LEU A 51 3.77 -1.00 -7.17
C LEU A 51 2.91 0.12 -7.73
N TYR A 52 1.72 0.22 -7.19
CA TYR A 52 0.73 1.20 -7.61
C TYR A 52 0.84 2.49 -6.82
N ARG A 53 1.07 2.35 -5.52
CA ARG A 53 1.04 3.46 -4.59
C ARG A 53 1.84 3.07 -3.35
N THR A 54 2.65 3.98 -2.85
CA THR A 54 3.47 3.72 -1.67
C THR A 54 3.44 4.91 -0.72
N TYR A 55 3.29 4.61 0.56
CA TYR A 55 3.39 5.57 1.64
C TYR A 55 4.40 5.00 2.64
N ASP A 56 5.45 5.75 2.95
CA ASP A 56 6.50 5.28 3.84
C ASP A 56 6.99 6.44 4.71
N ILE A 57 6.88 6.26 6.02
CA ILE A 57 7.35 7.23 7.01
C ILE A 57 8.43 6.63 7.91
N SER A 58 9.09 5.56 7.46
CA SER A 58 10.07 4.89 8.29
C SER A 58 11.24 5.82 8.64
N PRO A 59 11.81 5.67 9.84
CA PRO A 59 12.93 6.52 10.25
C PRO A 59 14.15 6.43 9.33
N GLN A 60 14.38 5.28 8.73
CA GLN A 60 15.48 5.09 7.80
C GLN A 60 15.30 5.88 6.51
N ALA A 61 14.08 6.20 6.16
CA ALA A 61 13.79 6.98 4.96
C ALA A 61 14.03 8.48 5.18
N GLY A 62 14.26 8.91 6.41
CA GLY A 62 14.55 10.29 6.71
C GLY A 62 13.36 11.22 6.61
N GLY A 63 12.13 10.70 6.65
CA GLY A 63 10.93 11.51 6.57
C GLY A 63 9.79 10.80 5.87
N VAL A 64 8.78 11.57 5.50
CA VAL A 64 7.61 11.05 4.80
C VAL A 64 7.94 10.96 3.30
N MET A 65 7.73 9.78 2.75
CA MET A 65 7.88 9.57 1.32
C MET A 65 6.56 9.03 0.77
N ILE A 66 5.97 9.77 -0.17
CA ILE A 66 4.74 9.36 -0.82
C ILE A 66 5.00 9.29 -2.30
N GLN A 67 4.79 8.12 -2.87
CA GLN A 67 4.90 7.91 -4.31
C GLN A 67 3.58 7.38 -4.82
N GLU A 68 3.06 8.01 -5.83
CA GLU A 68 1.84 7.57 -6.47
C GLU A 68 2.13 7.29 -7.94
N TRP A 69 1.90 6.07 -8.34
CA TRP A 69 2.05 5.67 -9.73
C TRP A 69 0.68 5.35 -10.28
N TYR A 70 0.39 5.96 -11.38
CA TYR A 70 -0.86 5.69 -12.06
C TYR A 70 -0.56 4.73 -13.19
N THR A 71 -0.90 3.50 -12.97
CA THR A 71 -0.84 2.52 -14.02
C THR A 71 -2.03 2.78 -14.91
N LEU A 72 -1.76 3.15 -16.10
CA LEU A 72 -2.81 3.39 -17.06
C LEU A 72 -3.17 2.06 -17.69
N GLY A 73 -4.15 1.48 -17.12
CA GLY A 73 -4.66 0.23 -17.67
C GLY A 73 -5.78 0.47 -18.56
#